data_1e4ed84ca99579c143bfd6d63143eb89
#
_entry.id   1e4ed84ca99579c143bfd6d63143eb89
#
_cell.length_a   1.000
_cell.length_b   1.000
_cell.length_c   1.000
_cell.angle_alpha   90.00
_cell.angle_beta   90.00
_cell.angle_gamma   90.00
#
_symmetry.space_group_name_H-M   'P 1'
#
loop_
_entity.id
_entity.type
_entity.pdbx_description
1 polymer ?
#
loop_
_entity_poly.entity_id
_entity_poly.type
_entity_poly.pdbx_seq_one_letter_code
_entity_poly.pdbx_strand_id
1 'polypeptide(L)'
;AIEFTNPMVAYNNYMKAFRAGVKLVSGSTGWMAEHGDEVKRLCTEGGKTLFWSSNFSLGVSIFSAVNKYLAKIMNQFPAYDVTMSETHHIHKMDAPSGTAITLAEGILENLDRKDKWVEGTFQAPDGTVSGPTECAANELSISSIREGEVPGIHSIRYDSEADSITITHDAKNRRGFALGAVLAAEYTAKHEGALGMSDLFPFLKD
;
A
#
# COMPACT_ATOMS: atom_id res chain seq x y z
N ALA A 1 -0.77 -3.72 -22.33
CA ALA A 1 -1.52 -4.82 -21.70
C ALA A 1 -1.69 -4.53 -20.22
N ILE A 2 -2.71 -5.15 -19.58
CA ILE A 2 -2.95 -5.08 -18.12
C ILE A 2 -2.82 -6.50 -17.57
N GLU A 3 -2.04 -6.68 -16.51
CA GLU A 3 -1.68 -7.97 -15.94
C GLU A 3 -1.94 -7.97 -14.42
N PHE A 4 -2.82 -8.88 -13.95
CA PHE A 4 -3.15 -9.11 -12.55
C PHE A 4 -3.32 -10.62 -12.31
N THR A 5 -2.27 -11.40 -12.56
CA THR A 5 -2.30 -12.85 -12.42
C THR A 5 -1.83 -13.27 -11.02
N ASN A 6 -0.67 -13.87 -10.91
CA ASN A 6 -0.11 -14.30 -9.64
C ASN A 6 1.44 -14.27 -9.69
N PRO A 7 2.13 -14.34 -8.55
CA PRO A 7 3.60 -14.28 -8.46
C PRO A 7 4.34 -15.24 -9.38
N MET A 8 3.83 -16.46 -9.53
CA MET A 8 4.52 -17.55 -10.24
C MET A 8 4.58 -17.36 -11.76
N VAL A 9 3.65 -16.60 -12.34
CA VAL A 9 3.56 -16.42 -13.79
C VAL A 9 3.80 -14.98 -14.24
N ALA A 10 3.75 -14.01 -13.32
CA ALA A 10 3.88 -12.59 -13.62
C ALA A 10 5.14 -12.27 -14.44
N TYR A 11 6.31 -12.71 -13.99
CA TYR A 11 7.57 -12.48 -14.70
C TYR A 11 7.54 -13.04 -16.13
N ASN A 12 7.05 -14.27 -16.32
CA ASN A 12 6.93 -14.88 -17.65
C ASN A 12 5.98 -14.08 -18.56
N ASN A 13 4.89 -13.52 -18.00
CA ASN A 13 3.97 -12.65 -18.72
C ASN A 13 4.66 -11.35 -19.15
N TYR A 14 5.50 -10.76 -18.29
CA TYR A 14 6.28 -9.58 -18.60
C TYR A 14 7.23 -9.85 -19.78
N MET A 15 7.97 -10.95 -19.74
CA MET A 15 8.90 -11.32 -20.82
C MET A 15 8.18 -11.54 -22.14
N LYS A 16 6.96 -12.12 -22.13
CA LYS A 16 6.14 -12.27 -23.34
C LYS A 16 5.70 -10.91 -23.91
N ALA A 17 5.19 -10.01 -23.05
CA ALA A 17 4.79 -8.67 -23.44
C ALA A 17 5.96 -7.86 -24.00
N PHE A 18 7.12 -7.90 -23.35
CA PHE A 18 8.33 -7.20 -23.77
C PHE A 18 8.86 -7.70 -25.12
N ARG A 19 8.84 -9.02 -25.38
CA ARG A 19 9.20 -9.60 -26.69
C ARG A 19 8.23 -9.16 -27.78
N ALA A 20 6.96 -9.01 -27.47
CA ALA A 20 5.94 -8.54 -28.40
C ALA A 20 5.92 -7.00 -28.59
N GLY A 21 6.83 -6.25 -27.93
CA GLY A 21 6.84 -4.79 -27.98
C GLY A 21 5.65 -4.12 -27.30
N VAL A 22 4.99 -4.82 -26.36
CA VAL A 22 3.78 -4.33 -25.68
C VAL A 22 4.16 -3.69 -24.35
N LYS A 23 3.73 -2.43 -24.13
CA LYS A 23 3.81 -1.76 -22.84
C LYS A 23 2.86 -2.44 -21.85
N LEU A 24 3.27 -2.53 -20.59
CA LEU A 24 2.60 -3.34 -19.58
C LEU A 24 2.25 -2.52 -18.34
N VAL A 25 1.05 -2.76 -17.80
CA VAL A 25 0.63 -2.34 -16.46
C VAL A 25 0.43 -3.59 -15.64
N SER A 26 1.06 -3.71 -14.48
CA SER A 26 0.92 -4.88 -13.62
C SER A 26 0.73 -4.55 -12.16
N GLY A 27 -0.19 -5.29 -11.52
CA GLY A 27 -0.42 -5.31 -10.08
C GLY A 27 0.01 -6.61 -9.41
N SER A 28 0.59 -7.56 -10.14
CA SER A 28 1.10 -8.79 -9.55
C SER A 28 2.31 -8.50 -8.64
N THR A 29 2.32 -9.12 -7.47
CA THR A 29 3.37 -8.98 -6.45
C THR A 29 4.18 -10.27 -6.33
N GLY A 30 5.21 -10.30 -5.46
CA GLY A 30 5.96 -11.50 -5.11
C GLY A 30 7.05 -11.93 -6.12
N TRP A 31 7.21 -11.23 -7.24
CA TRP A 31 8.23 -11.50 -8.27
C TRP A 31 9.48 -10.64 -8.11
N MET A 32 9.40 -9.56 -7.34
CA MET A 32 10.40 -8.49 -7.33
C MET A 32 11.73 -8.93 -6.71
N ALA A 33 11.69 -9.74 -5.66
CA ALA A 33 12.91 -10.23 -4.98
C ALA A 33 13.81 -11.05 -5.91
N GLU A 34 13.23 -11.81 -6.85
CA GLU A 34 13.96 -12.67 -7.77
C GLU A 34 14.28 -11.99 -9.10
N HIS A 35 13.38 -11.15 -9.61
CA HIS A 35 13.44 -10.63 -10.98
C HIS A 35 13.42 -9.10 -11.07
N GLY A 36 13.34 -8.38 -9.95
CA GLY A 36 13.16 -6.92 -9.91
C GLY A 36 14.27 -6.16 -10.64
N ASP A 37 15.52 -6.50 -10.38
CA ASP A 37 16.67 -5.83 -11.00
C ASP A 37 16.74 -6.04 -12.52
N GLU A 38 16.44 -7.24 -12.99
CA GLU A 38 16.40 -7.54 -14.44
C GLU A 38 15.28 -6.76 -15.11
N VAL A 39 14.07 -6.80 -14.58
CA VAL A 39 12.92 -6.08 -15.14
C VAL A 39 13.17 -4.58 -15.15
N LYS A 40 13.72 -4.02 -14.06
CA LYS A 40 14.09 -2.61 -13.98
C LYS A 40 15.10 -2.23 -15.06
N ARG A 41 16.17 -3.01 -15.23
CA ARG A 41 17.18 -2.79 -16.27
C ARG A 41 16.58 -2.86 -17.68
N LEU A 42 15.70 -3.82 -17.96
CA LEU A 42 15.00 -3.91 -19.25
C LEU A 42 14.14 -2.66 -19.52
N CYS A 43 13.57 -2.05 -18.49
CA CYS A 43 12.80 -0.82 -18.64
C CYS A 43 13.68 0.43 -18.77
N THR A 44 14.81 0.51 -18.06
CA THR A 44 15.67 1.71 -18.05
C THR A 44 16.65 1.76 -19.21
N GLU A 45 17.16 0.60 -19.65
CA GLU A 45 18.22 0.48 -20.67
C GLU A 45 17.76 -0.29 -21.92
N GLY A 46 16.80 -1.20 -21.76
CA GLY A 46 16.34 -2.11 -22.81
C GLY A 46 15.12 -1.60 -23.60
N GLY A 47 14.68 -0.37 -23.40
CA GLY A 47 13.55 0.23 -24.11
C GLY A 47 12.20 -0.47 -23.87
N LYS A 48 12.06 -1.17 -22.74
CA LYS A 48 10.80 -1.79 -22.33
C LYS A 48 10.01 -0.85 -21.40
N THR A 49 8.71 -1.09 -21.27
CA THR A 49 7.87 -0.26 -20.42
C THR A 49 7.00 -1.13 -19.52
N LEU A 50 7.16 -0.93 -18.22
CA LEU A 50 6.34 -1.51 -17.18
C LEU A 50 5.88 -0.40 -16.23
N PHE A 51 4.57 -0.25 -16.08
CA PHE A 51 3.97 0.44 -14.95
C PHE A 51 3.63 -0.61 -13.89
N TRP A 52 4.24 -0.51 -12.72
CA TRP A 52 3.99 -1.45 -11.64
C TRP A 52 3.55 -0.73 -10.37
N SER A 53 2.55 -1.33 -9.69
CA SER A 53 2.17 -0.94 -8.34
C SER A 53 1.58 -2.13 -7.59
N SER A 54 1.84 -2.23 -6.31
CA SER A 54 1.16 -3.19 -5.41
C SER A 54 -0.29 -2.79 -5.11
N ASN A 55 -0.65 -1.52 -5.34
CA ASN A 55 -2.00 -1.00 -5.12
C ASN A 55 -2.32 0.08 -6.17
N PHE A 56 -3.42 -0.08 -6.89
CA PHE A 56 -3.89 0.85 -7.92
C PHE A 56 -5.04 1.75 -7.45
N SER A 57 -5.44 1.69 -6.19
CA SER A 57 -6.52 2.53 -5.68
C SER A 57 -6.08 4.00 -5.60
N LEU A 58 -6.73 4.88 -6.36
CA LEU A 58 -6.55 6.33 -6.24
C LEU A 58 -6.83 6.81 -4.80
N GLY A 59 -7.89 6.26 -4.17
CA GLY A 59 -8.21 6.61 -2.78
C GLY A 59 -7.09 6.25 -1.81
N VAL A 60 -6.48 5.07 -1.95
CA VAL A 60 -5.32 4.66 -1.14
C VAL A 60 -4.11 5.55 -1.42
N SER A 61 -3.88 5.95 -2.69
CA SER A 61 -2.77 6.85 -3.04
C SER A 61 -2.92 8.22 -2.39
N ILE A 62 -4.12 8.81 -2.47
CA ILE A 62 -4.43 10.09 -1.79
C ILE A 62 -4.30 9.93 -0.27
N PHE A 63 -4.84 8.85 0.28
CA PHE A 63 -4.78 8.57 1.71
C PHE A 63 -3.33 8.43 2.20
N SER A 64 -2.47 7.77 1.43
CA SER A 64 -1.04 7.62 1.73
C SER A 64 -0.32 8.99 1.76
N ALA A 65 -0.60 9.88 0.81
CA ALA A 65 -0.01 11.23 0.81
C ALA A 65 -0.48 12.04 2.03
N VAL A 66 -1.78 12.02 2.33
CA VAL A 66 -2.34 12.69 3.52
C VAL A 66 -1.73 12.14 4.81
N ASN A 67 -1.56 10.81 4.89
CA ASN A 67 -0.93 10.14 6.02
C ASN A 67 0.51 10.60 6.26
N LYS A 68 1.35 10.63 5.21
CA LYS A 68 2.73 11.11 5.30
C LYS A 68 2.79 12.58 5.73
N TYR A 69 1.94 13.42 5.14
CA TYR A 69 1.87 14.84 5.50
C TYR A 69 1.41 15.05 6.94
N LEU A 70 0.39 14.31 7.39
CA LEU A 70 -0.06 14.35 8.78
C LEU A 70 1.03 13.88 9.74
N ALA A 71 1.76 12.82 9.42
CA ALA A 71 2.88 12.35 10.24
C ALA A 71 3.98 13.42 10.40
N LYS A 72 4.32 14.15 9.32
CA LYS A 72 5.26 15.29 9.37
C LYS A 72 4.78 16.37 10.35
N ILE A 73 3.49 16.72 10.32
CA ILE A 73 2.91 17.67 11.26
C ILE A 73 2.99 17.14 12.70
N MET A 74 2.53 15.88 12.89
CA MET A 74 2.43 15.26 14.21
C MET A 74 3.80 14.98 14.84
N ASN A 75 4.87 14.96 14.06
CA ASN A 75 6.24 14.87 14.58
C ASN A 75 6.59 16.02 15.53
N GLN A 76 5.96 17.19 15.35
CA GLN A 76 6.16 18.36 16.20
C GLN A 76 5.32 18.35 17.48
N PHE A 77 4.40 17.39 17.62
CA PHE A 77 3.44 17.32 18.73
C PHE A 77 3.55 15.98 19.50
N PRO A 78 4.56 15.82 20.37
CA PRO A 78 4.85 14.55 21.04
C PRO A 78 3.78 14.12 22.06
N ALA A 79 2.83 14.98 22.41
CA ALA A 79 1.69 14.61 23.25
C ALA A 79 0.70 13.66 22.56
N TYR A 80 0.75 13.56 21.22
CA TYR A 80 -0.09 12.63 20.47
C TYR A 80 0.67 11.32 20.18
N ASP A 81 0.11 10.22 20.61
CA ASP A 81 0.57 8.89 20.16
C ASP A 81 -0.23 8.40 18.96
N VAL A 82 0.37 7.51 18.16
CA VAL A 82 -0.24 7.01 16.93
C VAL A 82 -0.49 5.52 17.00
N THR A 83 -1.68 5.11 16.56
CA THR A 83 -2.07 3.71 16.36
C THR A 83 -2.71 3.52 15.00
N MET A 84 -2.70 2.29 14.50
CA MET A 84 -3.32 1.92 13.24
C MET A 84 -4.24 0.72 13.39
N SER A 85 -5.28 0.69 12.56
CA SER A 85 -6.12 -0.50 12.39
C SER A 85 -6.45 -0.73 10.91
N GLU A 86 -6.62 -2.00 10.55
CA GLU A 86 -7.10 -2.39 9.23
C GLU A 86 -8.21 -3.44 9.35
N THR A 87 -9.22 -3.35 8.49
CA THR A 87 -10.30 -4.33 8.41
C THR A 87 -10.40 -4.86 6.99
N HIS A 88 -10.45 -6.18 6.83
CA HIS A 88 -10.65 -6.85 5.55
C HIS A 88 -11.62 -8.03 5.68
N HIS A 89 -12.01 -8.56 4.51
CA HIS A 89 -12.87 -9.74 4.41
C HIS A 89 -12.26 -10.97 5.11
N ILE A 90 -13.11 -11.89 5.50
CA ILE A 90 -12.75 -13.11 6.27
C ILE A 90 -11.77 -14.04 5.54
N HIS A 91 -11.66 -13.93 4.21
CA HIS A 91 -10.77 -14.78 3.38
C HIS A 91 -9.35 -14.22 3.24
N LYS A 92 -9.05 -13.04 3.81
CA LYS A 92 -7.71 -12.45 3.73
C LYS A 92 -6.74 -13.13 4.68
N MET A 93 -5.68 -13.72 4.11
CA MET A 93 -4.70 -14.55 4.84
C MET A 93 -3.63 -13.73 5.56
N ASP A 94 -3.14 -12.67 4.90
CA ASP A 94 -2.08 -11.82 5.45
C ASP A 94 -2.64 -10.81 6.47
N ALA A 95 -1.97 -10.68 7.60
CA ALA A 95 -2.23 -9.69 8.63
C ALA A 95 -0.88 -9.25 9.26
N PRO A 96 -0.56 -7.96 9.32
CA PRO A 96 -1.29 -6.85 8.70
C PRO A 96 -1.28 -6.93 7.16
N SER A 97 -2.22 -6.22 6.52
CA SER A 97 -2.26 -6.13 5.05
C SER A 97 -1.05 -5.38 4.50
N GLY A 98 -0.61 -5.70 3.27
CA GLY A 98 0.48 -4.97 2.62
C GLY A 98 0.23 -3.46 2.53
N THR A 99 -1.02 -3.02 2.35
CA THR A 99 -1.38 -1.59 2.38
C THR A 99 -1.18 -0.99 3.78
N ALA A 100 -1.55 -1.70 4.85
CA ALA A 100 -1.33 -1.23 6.22
C ALA A 100 0.16 -1.09 6.52
N ILE A 101 0.99 -2.05 6.08
CA ILE A 101 2.45 -1.98 6.23
C ILE A 101 3.02 -0.76 5.50
N THR A 102 2.63 -0.53 4.23
CA THR A 102 3.08 0.64 3.46
C THR A 102 2.67 1.97 4.12
N LEU A 103 1.47 2.04 4.70
CA LEU A 103 1.00 3.23 5.43
C LEU A 103 1.82 3.43 6.72
N ALA A 104 2.11 2.35 7.45
CA ALA A 104 2.95 2.41 8.66
C ALA A 104 4.38 2.87 8.33
N GLU A 105 4.99 2.33 7.28
CA GLU A 105 6.31 2.76 6.79
C GLU A 105 6.31 4.26 6.48
N GLY A 106 5.25 4.77 5.82
CA GLY A 106 5.09 6.19 5.55
C GLY A 106 4.96 7.05 6.82
N ILE A 107 4.43 6.52 7.93
CA ILE A 107 4.45 7.19 9.23
C ILE A 107 5.87 7.18 9.81
N LEU A 108 6.53 6.02 9.84
CA LEU A 108 7.88 5.85 10.39
C LEU A 108 8.92 6.73 9.70
N GLU A 109 8.81 6.93 8.38
CA GLU A 109 9.66 7.85 7.62
C GLU A 109 9.55 9.31 8.07
N ASN A 110 8.48 9.70 8.77
CA ASN A 110 8.14 11.09 9.08
C ASN A 110 7.87 11.35 10.57
N LEU A 111 8.04 10.36 11.43
CA LEU A 111 7.72 10.44 12.87
C LEU A 111 8.85 9.87 13.71
N ASP A 112 9.84 10.70 14.06
CA ASP A 112 11.13 10.33 14.68
C ASP A 112 11.01 9.53 15.98
N ARG A 113 9.87 9.60 16.68
CA ARG A 113 9.64 8.89 17.95
C ARG A 113 9.15 7.45 17.79
N LYS A 114 8.96 6.99 16.54
CA LYS A 114 8.57 5.61 16.24
C LYS A 114 9.63 4.96 15.35
N ASP A 115 10.16 3.81 15.79
CA ASP A 115 11.29 3.13 15.12
C ASP A 115 10.84 2.01 14.18
N LYS A 116 9.74 1.35 14.53
CA LYS A 116 9.21 0.21 13.78
C LYS A 116 7.71 0.04 14.00
N TRP A 117 7.05 -0.65 13.07
CA TRP A 117 5.70 -1.15 13.31
C TRP A 117 5.74 -2.56 13.93
N VAL A 118 4.70 -2.89 14.68
CA VAL A 118 4.49 -4.21 15.30
C VAL A 118 3.06 -4.66 15.07
N GLU A 119 2.86 -5.97 15.05
CA GLU A 119 1.51 -6.55 15.05
C GLU A 119 0.83 -6.26 16.39
N GLY A 120 -0.33 -5.66 16.33
CA GLY A 120 -1.21 -5.42 17.47
C GLY A 120 -2.22 -6.56 17.66
N THR A 121 -3.44 -6.19 18.02
CA THR A 121 -4.52 -7.18 18.15
C THR A 121 -4.96 -7.72 16.79
N PHE A 122 -5.32 -9.00 16.76
CA PHE A 122 -6.00 -9.63 15.64
C PHE A 122 -7.40 -10.08 16.09
N GLN A 123 -8.44 -9.55 15.43
CA GLN A 123 -9.82 -9.98 15.62
C GLN A 123 -10.21 -10.95 14.50
N ALA A 124 -10.47 -12.20 14.86
CA ALA A 124 -10.93 -13.24 13.95
C ALA A 124 -12.42 -13.04 13.57
N PRO A 125 -12.92 -13.72 12.49
CA PRO A 125 -14.31 -13.60 12.03
C PRO A 125 -15.38 -13.96 13.06
N ASP A 126 -15.04 -14.80 14.04
CA ASP A 126 -15.93 -15.20 15.14
C ASP A 126 -15.94 -14.17 16.31
N GLY A 127 -15.20 -13.07 16.16
CA GLY A 127 -15.04 -12.04 17.18
C GLY A 127 -13.96 -12.32 18.22
N THR A 128 -13.27 -13.45 18.14
CA THR A 128 -12.15 -13.76 19.04
C THR A 128 -11.01 -12.79 18.81
N VAL A 129 -10.53 -12.14 19.87
CA VAL A 129 -9.40 -11.21 19.82
C VAL A 129 -8.15 -11.88 20.42
N SER A 130 -7.05 -11.79 19.74
CA SER A 130 -5.73 -12.29 20.13
C SER A 130 -4.65 -11.22 19.86
N GLY A 131 -3.42 -11.49 20.29
CA GLY A 131 -2.28 -10.59 20.12
C GLY A 131 -2.17 -9.52 21.22
N PRO A 132 -1.09 -8.72 21.19
CA PRO A 132 -0.80 -7.72 22.21
C PRO A 132 -1.76 -6.52 22.09
N THR A 133 -2.24 -6.04 23.25
CA THR A 133 -3.03 -4.80 23.34
C THR A 133 -2.17 -3.57 23.57
N GLU A 134 -0.91 -3.77 23.96
CA GLU A 134 0.05 -2.71 24.25
C GLU A 134 1.34 -2.94 23.43
N CYS A 135 2.03 -1.87 23.14
CA CYS A 135 3.35 -1.89 22.50
C CYS A 135 4.28 -0.88 23.21
N ALA A 136 5.58 -0.94 22.94
CA ALA A 136 6.51 0.04 23.47
C ALA A 136 6.24 1.44 22.88
N ALA A 137 6.61 2.48 23.61
CA ALA A 137 6.37 3.88 23.21
C ALA A 137 6.98 4.23 21.84
N ASN A 138 8.08 3.57 21.46
CA ASN A 138 8.75 3.73 20.17
C ASN A 138 8.23 2.78 19.08
N GLU A 139 7.17 2.03 19.32
CA GLU A 139 6.56 1.11 18.35
C GLU A 139 5.22 1.64 17.85
N LEU A 140 4.91 1.36 16.58
CA LEU A 140 3.62 1.66 15.96
C LEU A 140 2.81 0.36 15.86
N SER A 141 1.75 0.24 16.67
CA SER A 141 0.88 -0.94 16.65
C SER A 141 -0.10 -0.89 15.48
N ILE A 142 -0.24 -2.03 14.77
CA ILE A 142 -1.24 -2.24 13.70
C ILE A 142 -2.18 -3.35 14.13
N SER A 143 -3.44 -3.01 14.44
CA SER A 143 -4.48 -3.99 14.73
C SER A 143 -5.16 -4.45 13.45
N SER A 144 -5.44 -5.75 13.33
CA SER A 144 -6.09 -6.35 12.15
C SER A 144 -7.43 -6.96 12.52
N ILE A 145 -8.45 -6.68 11.70
CA ILE A 145 -9.83 -7.16 11.88
C ILE A 145 -10.24 -7.92 10.62
N ARG A 146 -10.90 -9.06 10.80
CA ARG A 146 -11.49 -9.85 9.71
C ARG A 146 -12.99 -9.90 9.86
N GLU A 147 -13.71 -9.26 8.92
CA GLU A 147 -15.17 -9.05 9.02
C GLU A 147 -15.82 -9.14 7.63
N GLY A 148 -16.83 -10.01 7.50
CA GLY A 148 -17.68 -10.12 6.33
C GLY A 148 -16.92 -10.14 4.99
N GLU A 149 -17.38 -9.31 4.05
CA GLU A 149 -16.77 -9.14 2.73
C GLU A 149 -16.15 -7.74 2.56
N VAL A 150 -15.65 -7.13 3.65
CA VAL A 150 -15.05 -5.80 3.64
C VAL A 150 -13.86 -5.75 2.67
N PRO A 151 -13.90 -4.90 1.64
CA PRO A 151 -12.82 -4.81 0.65
C PRO A 151 -11.50 -4.29 1.21
N GLY A 152 -11.57 -3.43 2.22
CA GLY A 152 -10.44 -2.87 2.94
C GLY A 152 -10.77 -1.52 3.57
N ILE A 153 -10.60 -1.42 4.89
CA ILE A 153 -10.67 -0.17 5.65
C ILE A 153 -9.32 0.00 6.35
N HIS A 154 -8.77 1.19 6.32
CA HIS A 154 -7.54 1.53 7.02
C HIS A 154 -7.76 2.81 7.83
N SER A 155 -7.50 2.78 9.13
CA SER A 155 -7.63 3.91 10.02
C SER A 155 -6.31 4.20 10.73
N ILE A 156 -5.96 5.47 10.81
CA ILE A 156 -4.79 5.98 11.51
C ILE A 156 -5.29 7.00 12.51
N ARG A 157 -4.98 6.79 13.78
CA ARG A 157 -5.43 7.63 14.88
C ARG A 157 -4.24 8.18 15.66
N TYR A 158 -4.18 9.49 15.78
CA TYR A 158 -3.33 10.21 16.71
C TYR A 158 -4.16 10.61 17.92
N ASP A 159 -3.75 10.21 19.11
CA ASP A 159 -4.49 10.36 20.36
C ASP A 159 -3.67 11.08 21.42
N SER A 160 -4.31 12.02 22.14
CA SER A 160 -3.75 12.76 23.27
C SER A 160 -4.72 12.73 24.45
N GLU A 161 -4.33 13.28 25.59
CA GLU A 161 -5.24 13.45 26.72
C GLU A 161 -6.41 14.41 26.43
N ALA A 162 -6.23 15.33 25.47
CA ALA A 162 -7.22 16.36 25.19
C ALA A 162 -8.20 15.96 24.08
N ASP A 163 -7.71 15.32 23.03
CA ASP A 163 -8.49 14.98 21.83
C ASP A 163 -7.82 13.92 20.98
N SER A 164 -8.48 13.52 19.90
CA SER A 164 -7.90 12.62 18.91
C SER A 164 -8.17 13.09 17.49
N ILE A 165 -7.22 12.83 16.59
CA ILE A 165 -7.33 13.04 15.15
C ILE A 165 -7.32 11.68 14.47
N THR A 166 -8.37 11.37 13.70
CA THR A 166 -8.45 10.10 12.97
C THR A 166 -8.66 10.37 11.50
N ILE A 167 -7.84 9.72 10.67
CA ILE A 167 -8.06 9.66 9.23
C ILE A 167 -8.40 8.21 8.86
N THR A 168 -9.34 8.03 7.93
CA THR A 168 -9.81 6.70 7.51
C THR A 168 -10.03 6.65 6.01
N HIS A 169 -9.51 5.61 5.38
CA HIS A 169 -9.87 5.20 4.03
C HIS A 169 -10.76 3.95 4.11
N ASP A 170 -11.96 4.02 3.53
CA ASP A 170 -12.95 2.95 3.47
C ASP A 170 -13.27 2.62 2.01
N ALA A 171 -12.77 1.50 1.51
CA ALA A 171 -13.05 1.02 0.17
C ALA A 171 -14.46 0.41 0.11
N LYS A 172 -15.38 1.04 -0.62
CA LYS A 172 -16.77 0.55 -0.78
C LYS A 172 -16.87 -0.66 -1.72
N ASN A 173 -15.94 -0.78 -2.65
CA ASN A 173 -15.86 -1.88 -3.62
C ASN A 173 -14.51 -1.86 -4.35
N ARG A 174 -14.29 -2.84 -5.24
CA ARG A 174 -13.03 -2.97 -6.00
C ARG A 174 -12.94 -2.10 -7.26
N ARG A 175 -13.97 -1.31 -7.60
CA ARG A 175 -13.96 -0.47 -8.81
C ARG A 175 -12.87 0.60 -8.79
N GLY A 176 -12.53 1.12 -7.60
CA GLY A 176 -11.44 2.10 -7.44
C GLY A 176 -10.08 1.56 -7.89
N PHE A 177 -9.81 0.28 -7.63
CA PHE A 177 -8.57 -0.38 -8.08
C PHE A 177 -8.57 -0.57 -9.61
N ALA A 178 -9.69 -1.02 -10.18
CA ALA A 178 -9.82 -1.19 -11.63
C ALA A 178 -9.67 0.15 -12.37
N LEU A 179 -10.28 1.23 -11.86
CA LEU A 179 -10.14 2.57 -12.43
C LEU A 179 -8.68 3.04 -12.41
N GLY A 180 -7.98 2.85 -11.29
CA GLY A 180 -6.57 3.21 -11.20
C GLY A 180 -5.69 2.44 -12.20
N ALA A 181 -5.97 1.15 -12.43
CA ALA A 181 -5.26 0.37 -13.44
C ALA A 181 -5.52 0.88 -14.87
N VAL A 182 -6.74 1.36 -15.16
CA VAL A 182 -7.07 2.00 -16.45
C VAL A 182 -6.32 3.33 -16.60
N LEU A 183 -6.32 4.18 -15.58
CA LEU A 183 -5.57 5.45 -15.57
C LEU A 183 -4.07 5.21 -15.78
N ALA A 184 -3.51 4.19 -15.12
CA ALA A 184 -2.13 3.78 -15.32
C ALA A 184 -1.87 3.31 -16.76
N ALA A 185 -2.81 2.60 -17.39
CA ALA A 185 -2.68 2.17 -18.78
C ALA A 185 -2.72 3.34 -19.77
N GLU A 186 -3.61 4.31 -19.56
CA GLU A 186 -3.68 5.54 -20.35
C GLU A 186 -2.41 6.38 -20.23
N TYR A 187 -1.86 6.48 -19.02
CA TYR A 187 -0.57 7.14 -18.76
C TYR A 187 0.58 6.42 -19.46
N THR A 188 0.66 5.09 -19.30
CA THR A 188 1.69 4.24 -19.88
C THR A 188 1.71 4.27 -21.41
N ALA A 189 0.55 4.47 -22.05
CA ALA A 189 0.47 4.61 -23.51
C ALA A 189 1.35 5.76 -24.03
N LYS A 190 1.53 6.82 -23.24
CA LYS A 190 2.26 8.05 -23.59
C LYS A 190 3.64 8.16 -22.95
N HIS A 191 4.02 7.23 -22.10
CA HIS A 191 5.28 7.26 -21.34
C HIS A 191 6.05 5.94 -21.51
N GLU A 192 7.33 5.93 -21.15
CA GLU A 192 8.23 4.77 -21.32
C GLU A 192 9.09 4.55 -20.09
N GLY A 193 9.58 3.32 -19.93
CA GLY A 193 10.50 2.95 -18.87
C GLY A 193 9.84 2.26 -17.68
N ALA A 194 10.48 2.35 -16.52
CA ALA A 194 9.96 1.87 -15.25
C ALA A 194 9.08 2.94 -14.63
N LEU A 195 7.77 2.70 -14.59
CA LEU A 195 6.75 3.66 -14.15
C LEU A 195 6.02 3.13 -12.92
N GLY A 196 5.50 4.03 -12.10
CA GLY A 196 4.71 3.70 -10.92
C GLY A 196 3.68 4.79 -10.57
N MET A 197 2.98 4.61 -9.45
CA MET A 197 1.93 5.54 -9.02
C MET A 197 2.46 6.96 -8.78
N SER A 198 3.71 7.12 -8.33
CA SER A 198 4.34 8.43 -8.15
C SER A 198 4.64 9.18 -9.46
N ASP A 199 4.71 8.47 -10.60
CA ASP A 199 4.83 9.12 -11.91
C ASP A 199 3.47 9.57 -12.42
N LEU A 200 2.44 8.77 -12.16
CA LEU A 200 1.04 9.10 -12.50
C LEU A 200 0.50 10.22 -11.61
N PHE A 201 0.84 10.22 -10.33
CA PHE A 201 0.37 11.17 -9.33
C PHE A 201 1.57 11.87 -8.65
N PRO A 202 1.99 13.05 -9.14
CA PRO A 202 3.16 13.76 -8.62
C PRO A 202 3.12 14.05 -7.11
N PHE A 203 1.92 14.22 -6.53
CA PHE A 203 1.75 14.43 -5.08
C PHE A 203 2.20 13.25 -4.20
N LEU A 204 2.56 12.11 -4.79
CA LEU A 204 3.15 10.97 -4.07
C LEU A 204 4.68 11.04 -3.96
N LYS A 205 5.32 12.04 -4.58
CA LYS A 205 6.79 12.23 -4.55
C LYS A 205 7.25 13.07 -3.38
N ASP A 206 6.34 13.80 -2.73
CA ASP A 206 6.60 14.72 -1.62
C ASP A 206 6.32 14.02 -0.27
#